data_5903c96c30edd575522ec95702499bc6
#
_entry.id   5903c96c30edd575522ec95702499bc6
#
_cell.length_a   1.000
_cell.length_b   1.000
_cell.length_c   1.000
_cell.angle_alpha   90.00
_cell.angle_beta   90.00
_cell.angle_gamma   90.00
#
_symmetry.space_group_name_H-M   'P 1'
#
loop_
_entity.id
_entity.type
_entity.pdbx_description
1 polymer ?
#
loop_
_entity_poly.entity_id
_entity_poly.type
_entity_poly.pdbx_seq_one_letter_code
_entity_poly.pdbx_strand_id
1 'polypeptide(L)'
;MCGIVGIFDTQGKREIDRRILNELNQTQTHRGPDEGELYLEPGVGFGHRRLSIMDVSSGQQPLFNEDGSVVVIFNGEIYNYQELAKELVARGHQFRTHCDTEVIVHGWEEWGEQCVDRFR
;
A
#
# COMPACT_ATOMS: atom_id res chain seq x y z
N MET A 1 -14.85 4.23 2.21
CA MET A 1 -13.56 4.60 1.54
C MET A 1 -12.46 4.63 2.58
N CYS A 2 -11.33 4.03 2.28
CA CYS A 2 -10.17 3.99 3.16
C CYS A 2 -9.58 5.40 3.41
N GLY A 3 -8.67 5.49 4.37
CA GLY A 3 -7.88 6.69 4.65
C GLY A 3 -6.40 6.36 4.62
N ILE A 4 -5.60 7.26 4.12
CA ILE A 4 -4.13 7.14 4.11
C ILE A 4 -3.50 8.38 4.73
N VAL A 5 -2.37 8.19 5.42
CA VAL A 5 -1.53 9.26 5.94
C VAL A 5 -0.07 8.89 5.73
N GLY A 6 0.76 9.87 5.43
CA GLY A 6 2.19 9.68 5.25
C GLY A 6 3.00 10.83 5.82
N ILE A 7 4.14 10.50 6.40
CA ILE A 7 5.18 11.44 6.79
C ILE A 7 6.46 11.02 6.08
N PHE A 8 7.10 11.96 5.39
CA PHE A 8 8.29 11.69 4.63
C PHE A 8 9.37 12.74 4.94
N ASP A 9 10.53 12.28 5.36
CA ASP A 9 11.72 13.12 5.48
C ASP A 9 12.60 12.95 4.25
N THR A 10 12.68 13.99 3.42
CA THR A 10 13.46 13.99 2.18
C THR A 10 14.95 13.74 2.38
N GLN A 11 15.46 13.94 3.59
CA GLN A 11 16.85 13.64 3.94
C GLN A 11 17.05 12.20 4.43
N GLY A 12 15.97 11.44 4.65
CA GLY A 12 16.02 10.03 5.03
C GLY A 12 16.67 9.72 6.39
N LYS A 13 16.84 10.74 7.25
CA LYS A 13 17.62 10.63 8.50
C LYS A 13 16.77 10.70 9.77
N ARG A 14 15.59 11.29 9.69
CA ARG A 14 14.75 11.54 10.85
C ARG A 14 13.94 10.32 11.19
N GLU A 15 13.96 9.91 12.45
CA GLU A 15 12.96 8.97 12.95
C GLU A 15 11.58 9.62 12.95
N ILE A 16 10.60 8.91 12.42
CA ILE A 16 9.21 9.35 12.45
C ILE A 16 8.62 8.96 13.81
N ASP A 17 8.05 9.94 14.52
CA ASP A 17 7.39 9.69 15.80
C ASP A 17 6.13 8.85 15.56
N ARG A 18 6.18 7.61 16.05
CA ARG A 18 5.07 6.64 15.94
C ARG A 18 3.78 7.17 16.56
N ARG A 19 3.86 7.91 17.66
CA ARG A 19 2.68 8.46 18.35
C ARG A 19 1.99 9.48 17.46
N ILE A 20 2.75 10.40 16.88
CA ILE A 20 2.21 11.42 15.96
C ILE A 20 1.57 10.75 14.74
N LEU A 21 2.26 9.78 14.14
CA LEU A 21 1.72 9.05 13.00
C LEU A 21 0.42 8.32 13.34
N ASN A 22 0.37 7.69 14.53
CA ASN A 22 -0.83 7.01 14.99
C ASN A 22 -1.98 7.99 15.25
N GLU A 23 -1.72 9.14 15.88
CA GLU A 23 -2.74 10.18 16.08
C GLU A 23 -3.31 10.66 14.75
N LEU A 24 -2.44 10.93 13.77
CA LEU A 24 -2.87 11.29 12.41
C LEU A 24 -3.71 10.18 11.77
N ASN A 25 -3.29 8.93 11.90
CA ASN A 25 -4.04 7.80 11.36
C ASN A 25 -5.43 7.66 12.02
N GLN A 26 -5.52 7.91 13.32
CA GLN A 26 -6.78 7.88 14.07
C GLN A 26 -7.77 8.95 13.64
N THR A 27 -7.31 10.12 13.16
CA THR A 27 -8.22 11.15 12.67
C THR A 27 -9.06 10.69 11.48
N GLN A 28 -8.61 9.65 10.79
CA GLN A 28 -9.27 9.08 9.60
C GLN A 28 -10.15 7.85 9.92
N THR A 29 -10.40 7.55 11.19
CA THR A 29 -11.22 6.40 11.61
C THR A 29 -12.62 6.43 11.00
N HIS A 30 -13.20 7.63 10.80
CA HIS A 30 -14.50 7.78 10.15
C HIS A 30 -14.52 7.34 8.68
N ARG A 31 -13.37 7.30 8.01
CA ARG A 31 -13.22 6.81 6.64
C ARG A 31 -12.99 5.30 6.57
N GLY A 32 -12.17 4.78 7.50
CA GLY A 32 -11.82 3.37 7.58
C GLY A 32 -11.90 2.86 9.02
N PRO A 33 -13.10 2.50 9.51
CA PRO A 33 -13.30 2.11 10.89
C PRO A 33 -12.80 0.70 11.23
N ASP A 34 -12.65 -0.18 10.24
CA ASP A 34 -12.48 -1.61 10.48
C ASP A 34 -11.06 -1.98 10.90
N GLU A 35 -10.06 -1.43 10.21
CA GLU A 35 -8.65 -1.73 10.48
C GLU A 35 -7.79 -0.47 10.43
N GLY A 36 -6.70 -0.45 11.18
CA GLY A 36 -5.74 0.63 11.17
C GLY A 36 -4.33 0.11 11.41
N GLU A 37 -3.46 0.23 10.41
CA GLU A 37 -2.09 -0.23 10.45
C GLU A 37 -1.10 0.90 10.19
N LEU A 38 0.10 0.74 10.73
CA LEU A 38 1.21 1.68 10.58
C LEU A 38 2.43 0.94 10.03
N TYR A 39 3.19 1.66 9.22
CA TYR A 39 4.53 1.25 8.78
C TYR A 39 5.52 2.38 9.07
N LEU A 40 6.64 2.04 9.66
CA LEU A 40 7.70 2.99 9.98
C LEU A 40 9.06 2.43 9.62
N GLU A 41 9.87 3.28 8.99
CA GLU A 41 11.31 3.13 8.85
C GLU A 41 11.96 4.52 8.95
N PRO A 42 13.29 4.64 9.11
CA PRO A 42 13.93 5.95 9.14
C PRO A 42 13.56 6.77 7.90
N GLY A 43 12.99 7.97 8.14
CA GLY A 43 12.56 8.89 7.10
C GLY A 43 11.17 8.65 6.50
N VAL A 44 10.48 7.56 6.83
CA VAL A 44 9.15 7.24 6.27
C VAL A 44 8.21 6.70 7.34
N GLY A 45 7.02 7.26 7.38
CA GLY A 45 5.91 6.71 8.17
C GLY A 45 4.64 6.69 7.34
N PHE A 46 3.99 5.53 7.25
CA PHE A 46 2.70 5.35 6.60
C PHE A 46 1.65 4.89 7.59
N GLY A 47 0.43 5.41 7.45
CA GLY A 47 -0.75 4.92 8.13
C GLY A 47 -1.86 4.63 7.14
N HIS A 48 -2.57 3.53 7.37
CA HIS A 48 -3.69 3.12 6.57
C HIS A 48 -4.89 2.81 7.46
N ARG A 49 -6.06 3.33 7.09
CA ARG A 49 -7.35 2.99 7.69
C ARG A 49 -8.23 2.34 6.64
N ARG A 50 -8.76 1.16 6.96
CA ARG A 50 -9.52 0.34 6.02
C ARG A 50 -11.00 0.35 6.31
N LEU A 51 -11.79 0.45 5.23
CA LEU A 51 -13.18 0.09 5.21
C LEU A 51 -13.31 -1.21 4.40
N SER A 52 -13.59 -2.33 5.08
CA SER A 52 -13.76 -3.64 4.46
C SER A 52 -15.17 -3.78 3.90
N ILE A 53 -15.35 -3.61 2.61
CA ILE A 53 -16.64 -3.81 1.95
C ILE A 53 -16.75 -5.24 1.40
N MET A 54 -15.66 -5.83 0.97
CA MET A 54 -15.58 -7.22 0.50
C MET A 54 -14.22 -7.82 0.85
N ASP A 55 -14.22 -9.10 1.25
CA ASP A 55 -13.06 -9.93 1.56
C ASP A 55 -12.16 -9.41 2.69
N VAL A 56 -12.54 -9.77 3.91
CA VAL A 56 -11.83 -9.40 5.16
C VAL A 56 -10.43 -10.04 5.23
N SER A 57 -10.15 -11.07 4.45
CA SER A 57 -8.94 -11.90 4.56
C SER A 57 -7.80 -11.51 3.61
N SER A 58 -8.06 -10.74 2.57
CA SER A 58 -7.06 -10.32 1.60
C SER A 58 -7.04 -8.81 1.42
N GLY A 59 -5.85 -8.23 1.33
CA GLY A 59 -5.68 -6.81 1.07
C GLY A 59 -5.46 -5.92 2.29
N GLN A 60 -5.02 -6.49 3.41
CA GLN A 60 -4.51 -5.68 4.53
C GLN A 60 -3.32 -4.85 4.04
N GLN A 61 -3.32 -3.58 4.40
CA GLN A 61 -2.26 -2.64 4.04
C GLN A 61 -1.56 -2.12 5.29
N PRO A 62 -0.26 -1.86 5.22
CA PRO A 62 0.58 -1.80 4.00
C PRO A 62 0.83 -3.15 3.34
N LEU A 63 0.91 -3.17 2.01
CA LEU A 63 1.28 -4.33 1.22
C LEU A 63 2.76 -4.26 0.79
N PHE A 64 3.39 -5.42 0.74
CA PHE A 64 4.81 -5.58 0.39
C PHE A 64 4.97 -6.48 -0.84
N ASN A 65 6.08 -6.27 -1.56
CA ASN A 65 6.54 -7.23 -2.55
C ASN A 65 7.15 -8.48 -1.88
N GLU A 66 7.73 -9.40 -2.65
CA GLU A 66 8.21 -10.70 -2.17
C GLU A 66 9.28 -10.58 -1.09
N ASP A 67 10.23 -9.66 -1.25
CA ASP A 67 11.38 -9.48 -0.35
C ASP A 67 11.21 -8.33 0.66
N GLY A 68 10.07 -7.62 0.63
CA GLY A 68 9.79 -6.51 1.52
C GLY A 68 10.50 -5.19 1.17
N SER A 69 11.15 -5.11 0.03
CA SER A 69 11.87 -3.90 -0.40
C SER A 69 10.97 -2.79 -0.93
N VAL A 70 9.76 -3.13 -1.34
CA VAL A 70 8.74 -2.21 -1.81
C VAL A 70 7.51 -2.34 -0.93
N VAL A 71 7.00 -1.20 -0.47
CA VAL A 71 5.81 -1.12 0.37
C VAL A 71 4.84 -0.09 -0.20
N VAL A 72 3.55 -0.39 -0.13
CA VAL A 72 2.49 0.50 -0.60
C VAL A 72 1.37 0.63 0.41
N ILE A 73 0.84 1.85 0.54
CA ILE A 73 -0.51 2.13 1.03
C ILE A 73 -1.30 2.76 -0.11
N PHE A 74 -2.53 2.34 -0.28
CA PHE A 74 -3.35 2.74 -1.42
C PHE A 74 -4.81 2.92 -1.03
N ASN A 75 -5.42 3.99 -1.50
CA ASN A 75 -6.85 4.21 -1.41
C ASN A 75 -7.39 4.50 -2.81
N GLY A 76 -7.85 3.47 -3.48
CA GLY A 76 -8.34 3.54 -4.86
C GLY A 76 -8.71 2.17 -5.39
N GLU A 77 -8.92 2.10 -6.68
CA GLU A 77 -9.24 0.88 -7.43
C GLU A 77 -8.41 0.83 -8.71
N ILE A 78 -7.89 -0.33 -9.05
CA ILE A 78 -7.19 -0.58 -10.32
C ILE A 78 -8.02 -1.57 -11.13
N TYR A 79 -8.77 -1.06 -12.09
CA TYR A 79 -9.77 -1.85 -12.81
C TYR A 79 -9.17 -2.95 -13.70
N ASN A 80 -7.96 -2.72 -14.24
CA ASN A 80 -7.26 -3.70 -15.09
C ASN A 80 -6.26 -4.57 -14.32
N TYR A 81 -6.40 -4.69 -13.00
CA TYR A 81 -5.44 -5.40 -12.16
C TYR A 81 -5.27 -6.88 -12.54
N GLN A 82 -6.32 -7.54 -13.01
CA GLN A 82 -6.24 -8.96 -13.41
C GLN A 82 -5.35 -9.19 -14.62
N GLU A 83 -5.38 -8.28 -15.60
CA GLU A 83 -4.50 -8.32 -16.77
C GLU A 83 -3.05 -8.09 -16.36
N LEU A 84 -2.82 -7.08 -15.51
CA LEU A 84 -1.51 -6.75 -14.99
C LEU A 84 -0.94 -7.86 -14.13
N ALA A 85 -1.75 -8.48 -13.27
CA ALA A 85 -1.32 -9.61 -12.44
C ALA A 85 -0.88 -10.81 -13.31
N LYS A 86 -1.60 -11.13 -14.38
CA LYS A 86 -1.20 -12.20 -15.31
C LYS A 86 0.14 -11.91 -15.98
N GLU A 87 0.35 -10.67 -16.42
CA GLU A 87 1.62 -10.26 -17.03
C GLU A 87 2.77 -10.35 -16.02
N LEU A 88 2.56 -9.86 -14.79
CA LEU A 88 3.57 -9.87 -13.73
C LEU A 88 3.91 -11.30 -13.29
N VAL A 89 2.93 -12.18 -13.15
CA VAL A 89 3.17 -13.60 -12.86
C VAL A 89 3.97 -14.26 -13.98
N ALA A 90 3.67 -13.96 -15.24
CA ALA A 90 4.44 -14.47 -16.39
C ALA A 90 5.90 -13.98 -16.39
N ARG A 91 6.19 -12.86 -15.72
CA ARG A 91 7.54 -12.31 -15.54
C ARG A 91 8.24 -12.82 -14.28
N GLY A 92 7.59 -13.66 -13.48
CA GLY A 92 8.17 -14.33 -12.31
C GLY A 92 7.77 -13.73 -10.96
N HIS A 93 6.88 -12.73 -10.91
CA HIS A 93 6.38 -12.19 -9.66
C HIS A 93 5.41 -13.15 -8.97
N GLN A 94 5.47 -13.21 -7.65
CA GLN A 94 4.63 -14.10 -6.83
C GLN A 94 3.60 -13.28 -6.04
N PHE A 95 2.34 -13.44 -6.39
CA PHE A 95 1.22 -12.79 -5.71
C PHE A 95 0.78 -13.62 -4.49
N ARG A 96 0.49 -12.93 -3.40
CA ARG A 96 -0.01 -13.52 -2.15
C ARG A 96 -1.51 -13.30 -1.96
N THR A 97 -2.05 -12.29 -2.62
CA THR A 97 -3.46 -11.90 -2.49
C THR A 97 -4.13 -11.85 -3.87
N HIS A 98 -5.43 -11.64 -3.87
CA HIS A 98 -6.21 -11.38 -5.08
C HIS A 98 -6.65 -9.90 -5.17
N CYS A 99 -6.08 -9.02 -4.32
CA CYS A 99 -6.45 -7.62 -4.34
C CYS A 99 -5.72 -6.85 -5.44
N ASP A 100 -6.37 -5.82 -5.93
CA ASP A 100 -5.83 -4.94 -6.97
C ASP A 100 -4.57 -4.16 -6.53
N THR A 101 -4.47 -3.83 -5.24
CA THR A 101 -3.34 -3.08 -4.69
C THR A 101 -1.99 -3.80 -4.89
N GLU A 102 -1.97 -5.12 -4.90
CA GLU A 102 -0.73 -5.89 -5.02
C GLU A 102 -0.02 -5.70 -6.37
N VAL A 103 -0.75 -5.36 -7.43
CA VAL A 103 -0.11 -5.07 -8.72
C VAL A 103 0.78 -3.82 -8.67
N ILE A 104 0.60 -2.95 -7.67
CA ILE A 104 1.41 -1.75 -7.51
C ILE A 104 2.85 -2.12 -7.11
N VAL A 105 3.03 -2.97 -6.10
CA VAL A 105 4.37 -3.33 -5.62
C VAL A 105 5.15 -4.13 -6.67
N HIS A 106 4.51 -5.08 -7.33
CA HIS A 106 5.15 -5.85 -8.39
C HIS A 106 5.34 -5.04 -9.67
N GLY A 107 4.40 -4.15 -9.99
CA GLY A 107 4.53 -3.22 -11.11
C GLY A 107 5.66 -2.22 -10.91
N TRP A 108 5.87 -1.77 -9.68
CA TRP A 108 7.00 -0.90 -9.35
C TRP A 108 8.35 -1.61 -9.54
N GLU A 109 8.49 -2.86 -9.11
CA GLU A 109 9.69 -3.65 -9.35
C GLU A 109 9.99 -3.82 -10.85
N GLU A 110 8.96 -4.10 -11.64
CA GLU A 110 9.12 -4.42 -13.07
C GLU A 110 9.31 -3.19 -13.93
N TRP A 111 8.58 -2.10 -13.65
CA TRP A 111 8.48 -0.93 -14.53
C TRP A 111 8.88 0.39 -13.89
N GLY A 112 9.20 0.40 -12.59
CA GLY A 112 9.50 1.62 -11.84
C GLY A 112 8.32 2.60 -11.88
N GLU A 113 8.62 3.89 -12.00
CA GLU A 113 7.60 4.96 -12.04
C GLU A 113 6.61 4.79 -13.21
N GLN A 114 7.02 4.15 -14.29
CA GLN A 114 6.17 3.91 -15.46
C GLN A 114 5.02 2.94 -15.20
N CYS A 115 5.02 2.25 -14.05
CA CYS A 115 3.90 1.38 -13.67
C CYS A 115 2.57 2.15 -13.59
N VAL A 116 2.62 3.43 -13.21
CA VAL A 116 1.43 4.29 -13.08
C VAL A 116 0.72 4.47 -14.41
N ASP A 117 1.46 4.54 -15.52
CA ASP A 117 0.89 4.70 -16.86
C ASP A 117 0.12 3.47 -17.33
N ARG A 118 0.30 2.34 -16.66
CA ARG A 118 -0.37 1.06 -16.98
C ARG A 118 -1.66 0.84 -16.20
N PHE A 119 -1.85 1.55 -15.11
CA PHE A 119 -3.04 1.42 -14.27
C PHE A 119 -4.25 2.11 -14.92
N ARG A 120 -5.40 1.47 -14.79
CA ARG A 120 -6.70 2.02 -15.22
C ARG A 120 -7.73 1.91 -14.11
#